data_7f54e4d06f2383481406f0ef47057d6e
#
_entry.id   7f54e4d06f2383481406f0ef47057d6e
#
_cell.length_a   1.000
_cell.length_b   1.000
_cell.length_c   1.000
_cell.angle_alpha   90.00
_cell.angle_beta   90.00
_cell.angle_gamma   90.00
#
_symmetry.space_group_name_H-M   'P 1'
#
loop_
_entity.id
_entity.type
_entity.pdbx_description
1 polymer ?
#
loop_
_entity_poly.entity_id
_entity_poly.type
_entity_poly.pdbx_seq_one_letter_code
_entity_poly.pdbx_strand_id
1 'polypeptide(L)'
;KRLSDTTLSEVFAVGSVFLNLDPALAAHAKQVLNKEIEAEGLIVLAWRVIPTNVDALGEIALRSMPAFEQIIVNCPMGVTEVEFNRKLFLARRRAEQLLVNDTSFYVTTLCSTVISYKGLMMPEAIADFYTDLADQRLESHIVVFHQRFSTNTLPRWPLAQPFRYLAHNGEINTITANRNWAMARVPKFENPLLPGLTELNPIVNRTGSDSSSLDNMLEILVG
;
A
#
# COMPACT_ATOMS: atom_id res chain seq x y z
N LYS A 1 -14.80 -1.33 -16.95
CA LYS A 1 -16.04 -2.01 -16.55
C LYS A 1 -16.68 -1.15 -15.46
N ARG A 2 -17.85 -0.58 -15.67
CA ARG A 2 -18.57 0.17 -14.65
C ARG A 2 -18.90 -0.79 -13.51
N LEU A 3 -18.81 -0.32 -12.26
CA LEU A 3 -19.38 -0.96 -11.07
C LEU A 3 -20.91 -0.86 -11.17
N SER A 4 -21.53 -1.58 -12.10
CA SER A 4 -22.88 -1.30 -12.56
C SER A 4 -23.98 -1.73 -11.59
N ASP A 5 -23.68 -2.53 -10.55
CA ASP A 5 -24.72 -3.09 -9.69
C ASP A 5 -24.35 -3.09 -8.17
N THR A 6 -23.28 -2.42 -7.76
CA THR A 6 -22.87 -2.41 -6.36
C THR A 6 -22.83 -0.97 -5.85
N THR A 7 -23.66 -0.68 -4.86
CA THR A 7 -23.72 0.65 -4.25
C THR A 7 -22.51 0.86 -3.35
N LEU A 8 -21.72 1.91 -3.62
CA LEU A 8 -20.68 2.38 -2.70
C LEU A 8 -21.32 2.88 -1.41
N SER A 9 -20.73 2.53 -0.27
CA SER A 9 -21.07 3.17 1.02
C SER A 9 -20.66 4.64 0.99
N GLU A 10 -21.20 5.44 1.89
CA GLU A 10 -20.78 6.83 2.11
C GLU A 10 -19.28 6.90 2.42
N VAL A 11 -18.78 5.97 3.24
CA VAL A 11 -17.35 5.75 3.49
C VAL A 11 -16.93 4.46 2.80
N PHE A 12 -15.91 4.55 1.96
CA PHE A 12 -15.29 3.40 1.29
C PHE A 12 -13.79 3.63 1.17
N ALA A 13 -13.04 2.57 0.93
CA ALA A 13 -11.60 2.63 0.71
C ALA A 13 -11.23 2.15 -0.68
N VAL A 14 -10.16 2.73 -1.21
CA VAL A 14 -9.49 2.25 -2.43
C VAL A 14 -8.08 1.86 -2.07
N GLY A 15 -7.72 0.59 -2.33
CA GLY A 15 -6.35 0.11 -2.18
C GLY A 15 -5.67 -0.02 -3.53
N SER A 16 -4.51 0.60 -3.72
CA SER A 16 -3.67 0.37 -4.90
C SER A 16 -2.67 -0.74 -4.58
N VAL A 17 -2.63 -1.76 -5.43
CA VAL A 17 -1.90 -3.01 -5.17
C VAL A 17 -1.02 -3.38 -6.36
N PHE A 18 0.24 -3.68 -6.08
CA PHE A 18 1.15 -4.34 -7.01
C PHE A 18 0.98 -5.85 -6.87
N LEU A 19 0.87 -6.54 -8.00
CA LEU A 19 0.66 -7.97 -8.07
C LEU A 19 1.70 -8.63 -8.98
N ASN A 20 1.86 -9.92 -8.85
CA ASN A 20 2.67 -10.70 -9.75
C ASN A 20 2.10 -10.69 -11.18
N LEU A 21 2.96 -10.74 -12.19
CA LEU A 21 2.52 -10.88 -13.59
C LEU A 21 1.97 -12.28 -13.89
N ASP A 22 2.35 -13.29 -13.09
CA ASP A 22 1.73 -14.62 -13.19
C ASP A 22 0.28 -14.55 -12.70
N PRO A 23 -0.71 -14.89 -13.54
CA PRO A 23 -2.12 -14.78 -13.18
C PRO A 23 -2.53 -15.66 -11.98
N ALA A 24 -1.88 -16.81 -11.77
CA ALA A 24 -2.20 -17.69 -10.65
C ALA A 24 -1.70 -17.11 -9.33
N LEU A 25 -0.49 -16.54 -9.33
CA LEU A 25 0.06 -15.85 -8.16
C LEU A 25 -0.73 -14.56 -7.84
N ALA A 26 -1.08 -13.79 -8.86
CA ALA A 26 -1.92 -12.61 -8.71
C ALA A 26 -3.31 -12.97 -8.13
N ALA A 27 -3.95 -14.02 -8.63
CA ALA A 27 -5.24 -14.50 -8.12
C ALA A 27 -5.13 -14.96 -6.67
N HIS A 28 -4.07 -15.70 -6.32
CA HIS A 28 -3.80 -16.13 -4.94
C HIS A 28 -3.62 -14.91 -4.01
N ALA A 29 -2.81 -13.94 -4.39
CA ALA A 29 -2.59 -12.74 -3.59
C ALA A 29 -3.89 -11.95 -3.35
N LYS A 30 -4.73 -11.82 -4.38
CA LYS A 30 -6.05 -11.19 -4.24
C LYS A 30 -6.97 -11.96 -3.29
N GLN A 31 -6.98 -13.30 -3.37
CA GLN A 31 -7.76 -14.14 -2.46
C GLN A 31 -7.32 -13.98 -1.00
N VAL A 32 -6.00 -13.96 -0.75
CA VAL A 32 -5.46 -13.74 0.61
C VAL A 32 -5.88 -12.38 1.14
N LEU A 33 -5.70 -11.31 0.36
CA LEU A 33 -6.07 -9.96 0.80
C LEU A 33 -7.59 -9.84 1.03
N ASN A 34 -8.42 -10.40 0.15
CA ASN A 34 -9.86 -10.41 0.33
C ASN A 34 -10.25 -11.10 1.63
N LYS A 35 -9.69 -12.29 1.88
CA LYS A 35 -9.98 -13.08 3.08
C LYS A 35 -9.64 -12.32 4.36
N GLU A 36 -8.49 -11.64 4.40
CA GLU A 36 -8.10 -10.86 5.58
C GLU A 36 -8.99 -9.62 5.79
N ILE A 37 -9.42 -8.96 4.70
CA ILE A 37 -10.39 -7.85 4.76
C ILE A 37 -11.75 -8.33 5.26
N GLU A 38 -12.25 -9.44 4.74
CA GLU A 38 -13.54 -10.04 5.13
C GLU A 38 -13.50 -10.57 6.57
N ALA A 39 -12.34 -11.06 7.04
CA ALA A 39 -12.14 -11.49 8.43
C ALA A 39 -12.29 -10.34 9.44
N GLU A 40 -11.99 -9.10 9.01
CA GLU A 40 -12.25 -7.88 9.80
C GLU A 40 -13.73 -7.42 9.72
N GLY A 41 -14.58 -8.16 9.03
CA GLY A 41 -16.00 -7.84 8.83
C GLY A 41 -16.22 -6.74 7.80
N LEU A 42 -15.26 -6.46 6.93
CA LEU A 42 -15.37 -5.47 5.87
C LEU A 42 -15.85 -6.11 4.56
N ILE A 43 -16.33 -5.29 3.62
CA ILE A 43 -16.99 -5.77 2.40
C ILE A 43 -16.12 -5.43 1.18
N VAL A 44 -15.51 -6.45 0.57
CA VAL A 44 -14.81 -6.27 -0.71
C VAL A 44 -15.83 -6.19 -1.83
N LEU A 45 -15.86 -5.06 -2.54
CA LEU A 45 -16.77 -4.83 -3.64
C LEU A 45 -16.25 -5.32 -4.98
N ALA A 46 -15.03 -4.93 -5.31
CA ALA A 46 -14.49 -5.19 -6.63
C ALA A 46 -12.96 -5.01 -6.68
N TRP A 47 -12.40 -5.57 -7.74
CA TRP A 47 -11.06 -5.27 -8.23
C TRP A 47 -11.15 -4.63 -9.61
N ARG A 48 -10.30 -3.66 -9.88
CA ARG A 48 -10.13 -3.10 -11.21
C ARG A 48 -8.65 -3.06 -11.59
N VAL A 49 -8.35 -3.34 -12.84
CA VAL A 49 -7.02 -3.10 -13.40
C VAL A 49 -6.81 -1.58 -13.53
N ILE A 50 -5.68 -1.07 -13.05
CA ILE A 50 -5.28 0.32 -13.28
C ILE A 50 -4.81 0.42 -14.73
N PRO A 51 -5.38 1.33 -15.54
CA PRO A 51 -4.95 1.50 -16.90
C PRO A 51 -3.54 2.14 -16.94
N THR A 52 -2.64 1.47 -17.66
CA THR A 52 -1.24 1.89 -17.79
C THR A 52 -0.78 1.89 -19.24
N ASN A 53 0.09 2.85 -19.56
CA ASN A 53 0.78 2.91 -20.85
C ASN A 53 2.25 2.54 -20.66
N VAL A 54 2.60 1.32 -21.04
CA VAL A 54 3.97 0.79 -20.86
C VAL A 54 5.01 1.49 -21.71
N ASP A 55 4.63 2.14 -22.81
CA ASP A 55 5.53 2.86 -23.69
C ASP A 55 6.15 4.10 -23.03
N ALA A 56 5.58 4.57 -21.91
CA ALA A 56 6.12 5.65 -21.08
C ALA A 56 7.32 5.21 -20.21
N LEU A 57 7.65 3.91 -20.17
CA LEU A 57 8.68 3.36 -19.28
C LEU A 57 9.99 3.03 -20.02
N GLY A 58 11.11 3.22 -19.32
CA GLY A 58 12.39 2.71 -19.76
C GLY A 58 12.58 1.22 -19.45
N GLU A 59 13.54 0.57 -20.13
CA GLU A 59 13.82 -0.88 -20.02
C GLU A 59 14.03 -1.37 -18.58
N ILE A 60 14.70 -0.59 -17.73
CA ILE A 60 14.99 -0.99 -16.34
C ILE A 60 13.70 -1.14 -15.55
N ALA A 61 12.77 -0.22 -15.73
CA ALA A 61 11.46 -0.26 -15.09
C ALA A 61 10.63 -1.45 -15.57
N LEU A 62 10.60 -1.68 -16.88
CA LEU A 62 9.87 -2.77 -17.51
C LEU A 62 10.31 -4.16 -17.04
N ARG A 63 11.62 -4.38 -16.81
CA ARG A 63 12.15 -5.68 -16.37
C ARG A 63 11.61 -6.16 -15.03
N SER A 64 11.19 -5.23 -14.16
CA SER A 64 10.70 -5.54 -12.81
C SER A 64 9.30 -5.03 -12.55
N MET A 65 8.57 -4.64 -13.61
CA MET A 65 7.24 -4.07 -13.51
C MET A 65 6.25 -5.11 -12.95
N PRO A 66 5.48 -4.78 -11.92
CA PRO A 66 4.37 -5.61 -11.45
C PRO A 66 3.10 -5.37 -12.28
N ALA A 67 2.08 -6.15 -12.04
CA ALA A 67 0.72 -5.80 -12.44
C ALA A 67 0.11 -4.80 -11.43
N PHE A 68 -0.79 -3.94 -11.90
CA PHE A 68 -1.38 -2.85 -11.11
C PHE A 68 -2.89 -3.01 -11.05
N GLU A 69 -3.41 -3.23 -9.85
CA GLU A 69 -4.85 -3.29 -9.65
C GLU A 69 -5.26 -2.45 -8.43
N GLN A 70 -6.54 -2.07 -8.39
CA GLN A 70 -7.16 -1.45 -7.24
C GLN A 70 -8.25 -2.35 -6.68
N ILE A 71 -8.25 -2.50 -5.34
CA ILE A 71 -9.33 -3.09 -4.58
C ILE A 71 -10.23 -2.00 -4.04
N ILE A 72 -11.53 -2.21 -4.07
CA ILE A 72 -12.54 -1.32 -3.53
C ILE A 72 -13.24 -2.01 -2.37
N VAL A 73 -13.26 -1.38 -1.21
CA VAL A 73 -13.80 -1.93 0.03
C VAL A 73 -14.83 -0.97 0.62
N ASN A 74 -16.02 -1.46 0.93
CA ASN A 74 -17.06 -0.70 1.62
C ASN A 74 -16.90 -0.78 3.13
N CYS A 75 -17.18 0.36 3.78
CA CYS A 75 -17.35 0.43 5.22
C CYS A 75 -18.74 -0.08 5.58
N PRO A 76 -18.88 -1.08 6.47
CA PRO A 76 -20.18 -1.55 6.95
C PRO A 76 -20.89 -0.47 7.78
N MET A 77 -22.23 -0.55 7.83
CA MET A 77 -23.03 0.32 8.69
C MET A 77 -22.62 0.17 10.17
N GLY A 78 -22.51 1.30 10.85
CA GLY A 78 -22.18 1.35 12.28
C GLY A 78 -20.68 1.30 12.60
N VAL A 79 -19.81 1.14 11.60
CA VAL A 79 -18.36 1.23 11.76
C VAL A 79 -17.92 2.68 11.46
N THR A 80 -17.15 3.28 12.36
CA THR A 80 -16.59 4.62 12.14
C THR A 80 -15.45 4.59 11.12
N GLU A 81 -15.19 5.70 10.44
CA GLU A 81 -14.10 5.78 9.45
C GLU A 81 -12.72 5.45 10.08
N VAL A 82 -12.50 5.89 11.32
CA VAL A 82 -11.26 5.59 12.05
C VAL A 82 -11.12 4.08 12.32
N GLU A 83 -12.19 3.43 12.78
CA GLU A 83 -12.21 1.99 12.99
C GLU A 83 -12.05 1.23 11.67
N PHE A 84 -12.70 1.70 10.61
CA PHE A 84 -12.58 1.14 9.28
C PHE A 84 -11.13 1.13 8.79
N ASN A 85 -10.43 2.27 8.90
CA ASN A 85 -9.03 2.37 8.49
C ASN A 85 -8.11 1.48 9.35
N ARG A 86 -8.37 1.35 10.66
CA ARG A 86 -7.63 0.40 11.53
C ARG A 86 -7.82 -1.07 11.10
N LYS A 87 -9.04 -1.47 10.78
CA LYS A 87 -9.35 -2.81 10.28
C LYS A 87 -8.63 -3.08 8.94
N LEU A 88 -8.63 -2.10 8.02
CA LEU A 88 -7.89 -2.18 6.76
C LEU A 88 -6.38 -2.32 6.98
N PHE A 89 -5.83 -1.59 7.94
CA PHE A 89 -4.43 -1.72 8.34
C PHE A 89 -4.10 -3.14 8.80
N LEU A 90 -4.89 -3.71 9.72
CA LEU A 90 -4.69 -5.07 10.24
C LEU A 90 -4.78 -6.11 9.12
N ALA A 91 -5.83 -6.03 8.30
CA ALA A 91 -6.03 -6.95 7.17
C ALA A 91 -4.87 -6.91 6.18
N ARG A 92 -4.42 -5.71 5.80
CA ARG A 92 -3.26 -5.53 4.92
C ARG A 92 -1.99 -6.13 5.52
N ARG A 93 -1.69 -5.85 6.78
CA ARG A 93 -0.48 -6.35 7.44
C ARG A 93 -0.45 -7.87 7.54
N ARG A 94 -1.59 -8.51 7.84
CA ARG A 94 -1.70 -9.98 7.83
C ARG A 94 -1.52 -10.55 6.42
N ALA A 95 -2.14 -9.94 5.41
CA ALA A 95 -1.93 -10.35 4.03
C ALA A 95 -0.47 -10.23 3.59
N GLU A 96 0.22 -9.12 3.93
CA GLU A 96 1.65 -8.93 3.66
C GLU A 96 2.53 -10.01 4.35
N GLN A 97 2.17 -10.45 5.54
CA GLN A 97 2.88 -11.56 6.23
C GLN A 97 2.65 -12.90 5.55
N LEU A 98 1.40 -13.21 5.18
CA LEU A 98 1.06 -14.46 4.49
C LEU A 98 1.72 -14.56 3.11
N LEU A 99 1.89 -13.42 2.45
CA LEU A 99 2.45 -13.30 1.11
C LEU A 99 3.94 -12.88 1.11
N VAL A 100 4.65 -13.04 2.22
CA VAL A 100 6.05 -12.60 2.38
C VAL A 100 7.01 -13.15 1.32
N ASN A 101 6.69 -14.30 0.74
CA ASN A 101 7.48 -14.93 -0.32
C ASN A 101 7.12 -14.43 -1.74
N ASP A 102 6.01 -13.72 -1.92
CA ASP A 102 5.67 -13.05 -3.17
C ASP A 102 6.27 -11.64 -3.18
N THR A 103 7.46 -11.51 -3.74
CA THR A 103 8.19 -10.24 -3.80
C THR A 103 7.56 -9.19 -4.70
N SER A 104 6.57 -9.56 -5.51
CA SER A 104 5.80 -8.66 -6.36
C SER A 104 4.58 -8.09 -5.65
N PHE A 105 4.08 -8.77 -4.61
CA PHE A 105 2.94 -8.29 -3.84
C PHE A 105 3.31 -7.10 -2.97
N TYR A 106 2.64 -6.00 -3.17
CA TYR A 106 2.80 -4.80 -2.35
C TYR A 106 1.54 -3.94 -2.38
N VAL A 107 0.99 -3.62 -1.22
CA VAL A 107 -0.13 -2.68 -1.09
C VAL A 107 0.43 -1.28 -0.90
N THR A 108 0.26 -0.41 -1.89
CA THR A 108 0.80 0.96 -1.83
C THR A 108 0.01 1.81 -0.86
N THR A 109 -1.32 1.74 -0.93
CA THR A 109 -2.27 2.33 0.00
C THR A 109 -3.50 1.43 0.12
N LEU A 110 -4.17 1.45 1.26
CA LEU A 110 -5.48 0.84 1.47
C LEU A 110 -6.16 1.60 2.62
N CYS A 111 -6.87 2.67 2.30
CA CYS A 111 -7.59 3.50 3.26
C CYS A 111 -8.68 4.32 2.57
N SER A 112 -9.50 5.01 3.36
CA SER A 112 -10.61 5.85 2.87
C SER A 112 -10.18 7.23 2.37
N THR A 113 -8.96 7.68 2.69
CA THR A 113 -8.54 9.09 2.51
C THR A 113 -7.46 9.32 1.47
N VAL A 114 -6.66 8.32 1.12
CA VAL A 114 -5.49 8.47 0.25
C VAL A 114 -5.46 7.41 -0.83
N ILE A 115 -5.21 7.82 -2.07
CA ILE A 115 -4.86 6.95 -3.19
C ILE A 115 -3.44 7.28 -3.63
N SER A 116 -2.59 6.27 -3.80
CA SER A 116 -1.21 6.45 -4.21
C SER A 116 -0.95 5.83 -5.59
N TYR A 117 -0.38 6.65 -6.48
CA TYR A 117 0.21 6.22 -7.74
C TYR A 117 1.71 6.43 -7.66
N LYS A 118 2.50 5.38 -7.77
CA LYS A 118 3.94 5.45 -7.64
C LYS A 118 4.64 4.37 -8.45
N GLY A 119 5.92 4.56 -8.72
CA GLY A 119 6.66 3.55 -9.46
C GLY A 119 8.10 3.90 -9.76
N LEU A 120 8.74 3.01 -10.49
CA LEU A 120 10.11 3.16 -10.96
C LEU A 120 10.09 3.79 -12.35
N MET A 121 10.00 5.12 -12.40
CA MET A 121 9.94 5.89 -13.64
C MET A 121 10.49 7.29 -13.45
N MET A 122 10.73 7.99 -14.54
CA MET A 122 11.02 9.42 -14.50
C MET A 122 9.76 10.19 -14.02
N PRO A 123 9.93 11.26 -13.24
CA PRO A 123 8.79 11.97 -12.65
C PRO A 123 7.78 12.48 -13.69
N GLU A 124 8.24 12.97 -14.83
CA GLU A 124 7.42 13.45 -15.93
C GLU A 124 6.59 12.36 -16.60
N ALA A 125 7.02 11.10 -16.51
CA ALA A 125 6.34 9.98 -17.13
C ALA A 125 5.13 9.46 -16.32
N ILE A 126 4.93 9.92 -15.08
CA ILE A 126 3.92 9.32 -14.18
C ILE A 126 2.48 9.45 -14.72
N ALA A 127 2.14 10.60 -15.29
CA ALA A 127 0.80 10.84 -15.85
C ALA A 127 0.62 10.16 -17.22
N ASP A 128 1.71 10.00 -17.98
CA ASP A 128 1.69 9.27 -19.23
C ASP A 128 1.57 7.75 -18.99
N PHE A 129 2.18 7.26 -17.92
CA PHE A 129 2.10 5.85 -17.53
C PHE A 129 0.76 5.49 -16.89
N TYR A 130 0.35 6.20 -15.83
CA TYR A 130 -0.94 6.00 -15.19
C TYR A 130 -2.00 6.90 -15.82
N THR A 131 -2.71 6.39 -16.83
CA THR A 131 -3.65 7.21 -17.60
C THR A 131 -4.85 7.73 -16.79
N ASP A 132 -5.13 7.14 -15.62
CA ASP A 132 -6.07 7.69 -14.65
C ASP A 132 -5.70 9.12 -14.22
N LEU A 133 -4.40 9.44 -14.12
CA LEU A 133 -3.93 10.77 -13.70
C LEU A 133 -4.14 11.85 -14.74
N ALA A 134 -4.36 11.47 -16.02
CA ALA A 134 -4.71 12.38 -17.09
C ALA A 134 -6.23 12.58 -17.25
N ASP A 135 -7.06 11.87 -16.49
CA ASP A 135 -8.52 12.02 -16.53
C ASP A 135 -8.94 13.35 -15.89
N GLN A 136 -9.59 14.22 -16.66
CA GLN A 136 -10.04 15.55 -16.20
C GLN A 136 -11.06 15.52 -15.06
N ARG A 137 -11.64 14.35 -14.77
CA ARG A 137 -12.57 14.13 -13.65
C ARG A 137 -11.85 13.82 -12.33
N LEU A 138 -10.54 13.55 -12.38
CA LEU A 138 -9.74 13.32 -11.19
C LEU A 138 -9.51 14.63 -10.46
N GLU A 139 -10.09 14.75 -9.28
CA GLU A 139 -9.97 15.93 -8.43
C GLU A 139 -9.38 15.51 -7.06
N SER A 140 -8.55 16.37 -6.49
CA SER A 140 -7.99 16.18 -5.17
C SER A 140 -7.78 17.51 -4.46
N HIS A 141 -8.05 17.57 -3.16
CA HIS A 141 -7.79 18.77 -2.36
C HIS A 141 -6.29 18.95 -2.07
N ILE A 142 -5.54 17.84 -1.97
CA ILE A 142 -4.12 17.86 -1.64
C ILE A 142 -3.41 16.81 -2.48
N VAL A 143 -2.30 17.19 -3.09
CA VAL A 143 -1.40 16.28 -3.80
C VAL A 143 -0.03 16.33 -3.14
N VAL A 144 0.44 15.18 -2.63
CA VAL A 144 1.80 15.01 -2.13
C VAL A 144 2.58 14.19 -3.16
N PHE A 145 3.73 14.69 -3.58
CA PHE A 145 4.56 13.99 -4.55
C PHE A 145 6.02 13.97 -4.10
N HIS A 146 6.77 12.97 -4.59
CA HIS A 146 8.18 12.82 -4.34
C HIS A 146 8.87 12.21 -5.56
N GLN A 147 10.01 12.74 -5.97
CA GLN A 147 10.67 12.36 -7.22
C GLN A 147 11.83 11.37 -7.02
N ARG A 148 12.29 11.15 -5.80
CA ARG A 148 13.53 10.41 -5.54
C ARG A 148 13.27 9.18 -4.67
N PHE A 149 14.16 8.20 -4.83
CA PHE A 149 14.31 7.08 -3.92
C PHE A 149 15.27 7.43 -2.78
N SER A 150 15.23 6.68 -1.68
CA SER A 150 16.27 6.77 -0.65
C SER A 150 17.63 6.45 -1.24
N THR A 151 18.66 7.24 -0.90
CA THR A 151 20.00 7.18 -1.50
C THR A 151 20.73 5.86 -1.23
N ASN A 152 20.44 5.22 -0.10
CA ASN A 152 21.11 3.99 0.36
C ASN A 152 20.45 2.68 -0.07
N THR A 153 19.49 2.73 -1.01
CA THR A 153 18.72 1.55 -1.41
C THR A 153 18.61 1.51 -2.93
N LEU A 154 18.76 0.31 -3.51
CA LEU A 154 18.50 0.12 -4.93
C LEU A 154 17.01 0.43 -5.24
N PRO A 155 16.75 1.26 -6.24
CA PRO A 155 15.39 1.58 -6.66
C PRO A 155 14.60 0.33 -7.03
N ARG A 156 13.40 0.22 -6.48
CA ARG A 156 12.43 -0.84 -6.78
C ARG A 156 11.02 -0.26 -6.72
N TRP A 157 10.08 -0.84 -7.43
CA TRP A 157 8.70 -0.37 -7.49
C TRP A 157 8.06 -0.09 -6.12
N PRO A 158 8.14 -0.99 -5.12
CA PRO A 158 7.58 -0.73 -3.80
C PRO A 158 8.26 0.40 -3.02
N LEU A 159 9.53 0.70 -3.35
CA LEU A 159 10.34 1.68 -2.63
C LEU A 159 10.25 3.10 -3.20
N ALA A 160 9.49 3.30 -4.29
CA ALA A 160 9.13 4.63 -4.73
C ALA A 160 8.35 5.37 -3.63
N GLN A 161 8.58 6.67 -3.51
CA GLN A 161 7.87 7.53 -2.58
C GLN A 161 6.78 8.33 -3.31
N PRO A 162 5.77 8.86 -2.59
CA PRO A 162 5.54 8.76 -1.14
C PRO A 162 5.25 7.33 -0.68
N PHE A 163 5.57 7.06 0.58
CA PHE A 163 5.02 5.91 1.30
C PHE A 163 3.60 6.24 1.79
N ARG A 164 3.06 5.52 2.78
CA ARG A 164 1.68 5.71 3.25
C ARG A 164 1.51 6.98 4.07
N TYR A 165 2.49 7.28 4.92
CA TYR A 165 2.51 8.43 5.84
C TYR A 165 3.69 9.37 5.61
N LEU A 166 4.66 8.98 4.79
CA LEU A 166 5.93 9.67 4.68
C LEU A 166 6.34 9.95 3.24
N ALA A 167 6.74 11.19 2.97
CA ALA A 167 7.58 11.58 1.86
C ALA A 167 8.85 12.19 2.43
N HIS A 168 9.99 11.52 2.30
CA HIS A 168 11.20 11.85 3.04
C HIS A 168 12.45 11.75 2.17
N ASN A 169 13.23 12.82 2.12
CA ASN A 169 14.43 12.94 1.29
C ASN A 169 15.74 12.90 2.10
N GLY A 170 15.67 12.60 3.38
CA GLY A 170 16.85 12.49 4.23
C GLY A 170 17.35 11.05 4.37
N GLU A 171 18.43 10.90 5.10
CA GLU A 171 19.03 9.62 5.48
C GLU A 171 18.78 9.38 6.98
N ILE A 172 18.31 8.18 7.31
CA ILE A 172 18.15 7.77 8.69
C ILE A 172 19.36 6.93 9.07
N ASN A 173 20.30 7.56 9.76
CA ASN A 173 21.48 6.89 10.28
C ASN A 173 21.09 5.83 11.32
N THR A 174 21.95 4.81 11.47
CA THR A 174 21.72 3.73 12.44
C THR A 174 20.40 2.98 12.25
N ILE A 175 19.89 2.88 11.02
CA ILE A 175 18.59 2.24 10.74
C ILE A 175 18.52 0.81 11.27
N THR A 176 19.61 0.05 11.24
CA THR A 176 19.67 -1.31 11.80
C THR A 176 19.38 -1.31 13.30
N ALA A 177 19.97 -0.39 14.06
CA ALA A 177 19.70 -0.26 15.49
C ALA A 177 18.26 0.17 15.75
N ASN A 178 17.73 1.10 14.97
CA ASN A 178 16.33 1.53 15.07
C ASN A 178 15.34 0.39 14.78
N ARG A 179 15.61 -0.42 13.74
CA ARG A 179 14.83 -1.63 13.44
C ARG A 179 14.87 -2.63 14.61
N ASN A 180 16.05 -2.88 15.19
CA ASN A 180 16.20 -3.78 16.33
C ASN A 180 15.45 -3.25 17.56
N TRP A 181 15.50 -1.95 17.83
CA TRP A 181 14.71 -1.32 18.90
C TRP A 181 13.20 -1.43 18.67
N ALA A 182 12.73 -1.22 17.45
CA ALA A 182 11.33 -1.40 17.12
C ALA A 182 10.89 -2.84 17.40
N MET A 183 11.67 -3.82 16.94
CA MET A 183 11.39 -5.24 17.16
C MET A 183 11.40 -5.62 18.66
N ALA A 184 12.36 -5.12 19.43
CA ALA A 184 12.44 -5.40 20.87
C ALA A 184 11.25 -4.82 21.66
N ARG A 185 10.57 -3.81 21.12
CA ARG A 185 9.41 -3.16 21.74
C ARG A 185 8.07 -3.79 21.36
N VAL A 186 8.01 -4.66 20.36
CA VAL A 186 6.75 -5.30 19.90
C VAL A 186 5.89 -5.81 21.06
N PRO A 187 6.43 -6.53 22.07
CA PRO A 187 5.60 -7.02 23.17
C PRO A 187 4.98 -5.93 24.05
N LYS A 188 5.43 -4.66 23.89
CA LYS A 188 4.92 -3.50 24.62
C LYS A 188 3.88 -2.69 23.82
N PHE A 189 3.64 -3.04 22.56
CA PHE A 189 2.64 -2.39 21.72
C PHE A 189 1.26 -3.04 21.91
N GLU A 190 0.82 -3.15 23.15
CA GLU A 190 -0.56 -3.53 23.45
C GLU A 190 -1.45 -2.28 23.45
N ASN A 191 -2.43 -2.27 22.55
CA ASN A 191 -3.40 -1.19 22.47
C ASN A 191 -4.79 -1.79 22.23
N PRO A 192 -5.79 -1.48 23.09
CA PRO A 192 -7.16 -1.96 22.89
C PRO A 192 -7.78 -1.55 21.55
N LEU A 193 -7.28 -0.47 20.93
CA LEU A 193 -7.74 0.00 19.62
C LEU A 193 -7.14 -0.76 18.45
N LEU A 194 -6.04 -1.51 18.68
CA LEU A 194 -5.35 -2.36 17.71
C LEU A 194 -5.10 -3.74 18.33
N PRO A 195 -6.15 -4.52 18.60
CA PRO A 195 -5.98 -5.87 19.12
C PRO A 195 -5.21 -6.72 18.10
N GLY A 196 -4.24 -7.51 18.57
CA GLY A 196 -3.42 -8.35 17.70
C GLY A 196 -2.22 -7.64 17.06
N LEU A 197 -1.91 -6.39 17.43
CA LEU A 197 -0.73 -5.68 16.90
C LEU A 197 0.58 -6.44 17.17
N THR A 198 0.68 -7.14 18.28
CA THR A 198 1.84 -7.98 18.65
C THR A 198 2.02 -9.19 17.71
N GLU A 199 0.96 -9.62 17.03
CA GLU A 199 1.00 -10.71 16.05
C GLU A 199 1.57 -10.25 14.69
N LEU A 200 1.58 -8.94 14.44
CA LEU A 200 2.07 -8.32 13.19
C LEU A 200 3.60 -8.17 13.16
N ASN A 201 4.32 -9.21 13.53
CA ASN A 201 5.78 -9.22 13.54
C ASN A 201 6.36 -9.73 12.20
N PRO A 202 7.29 -9.03 11.55
CA PRO A 202 7.94 -7.78 11.96
C PRO A 202 7.07 -6.55 11.70
N ILE A 203 7.00 -5.64 12.67
CA ILE A 203 6.25 -4.38 12.55
C ILE A 203 6.90 -3.37 11.60
N VAL A 204 8.20 -3.49 11.37
CA VAL A 204 8.96 -2.71 10.41
C VAL A 204 9.62 -3.64 9.39
N ASN A 205 9.71 -3.21 8.14
CA ASN A 205 10.42 -3.99 7.14
C ASN A 205 11.92 -4.07 7.47
N ARG A 206 12.53 -5.23 7.20
CA ARG A 206 13.95 -5.49 7.50
C ARG A 206 14.86 -5.18 6.31
N THR A 207 14.34 -5.18 5.11
CA THR A 207 15.09 -5.14 3.85
C THR A 207 14.74 -3.95 2.97
N GLY A 208 13.75 -3.15 3.35
CA GLY A 208 13.36 -1.93 2.65
C GLY A 208 14.32 -0.78 2.91
N SER A 209 13.98 0.40 2.39
CA SER A 209 14.73 1.63 2.68
C SER A 209 14.57 2.03 4.15
N ASP A 210 15.44 2.91 4.61
CA ASP A 210 15.34 3.56 5.92
C ASP A 210 14.01 4.29 6.09
N SER A 211 13.64 5.09 5.10
CA SER A 211 12.36 5.83 5.07
C SER A 211 11.15 4.90 5.09
N SER A 212 11.21 3.73 4.43
CA SER A 212 10.12 2.77 4.49
C SER A 212 9.94 2.13 5.88
N SER A 213 11.02 1.97 6.63
CA SER A 213 10.95 1.50 8.03
C SER A 213 10.37 2.58 8.96
N LEU A 214 10.73 3.85 8.73
CA LEU A 214 10.14 4.98 9.47
C LEU A 214 8.63 5.09 9.15
N ASP A 215 8.24 4.96 7.89
CA ASP A 215 6.83 4.95 7.47
C ASP A 215 6.02 3.88 8.21
N ASN A 216 6.56 2.65 8.34
CA ASN A 216 5.89 1.61 9.10
C ASN A 216 5.68 1.99 10.58
N MET A 217 6.63 2.69 11.19
CA MET A 217 6.47 3.15 12.58
C MET A 217 5.46 4.29 12.69
N LEU A 218 5.47 5.24 11.75
CA LEU A 218 4.48 6.33 11.71
C LEU A 218 3.07 5.78 11.55
N GLU A 219 2.88 4.79 10.70
CA GLU A 219 1.60 4.14 10.49
C GLU A 219 1.02 3.51 11.78
N ILE A 220 1.88 2.97 12.64
CA ILE A 220 1.47 2.40 13.95
C ILE A 220 1.17 3.49 14.97
N LEU A 221 1.88 4.61 14.93
CA LEU A 221 1.78 5.65 15.94
C LEU A 221 0.65 6.65 15.69
N VAL A 222 0.28 6.87 14.45
CA VAL A 222 -0.68 7.92 14.02
C VAL A 222 -1.85 7.41 13.19
N GLY A 223 -1.80 6.15 12.74
CA GLY A 223 -2.81 5.49 11.90
C GLY A 223 -4.02 4.89 12.63
#